data_5914b87ad8e2c1f0228d0fc70b881292
#
_entry.id   5914b87ad8e2c1f0228d0fc70b881292
#
_cell.length_a   1.000
_cell.length_b   1.000
_cell.length_c   1.000
_cell.angle_alpha   90.00
_cell.angle_beta   90.00
_cell.angle_gamma   90.00
#
_symmetry.space_group_name_H-M   'P 1'
#
loop_
_entity.id
_entity.type
_entity.pdbx_description
1 polymer ?
#
loop_
_entity_poly.entity_id
_entity_poly.type
_entity_poly.pdbx_seq_one_letter_code
_entity_poly.pdbx_strand_id
1 'polypeptide(L)'
;MLPVVYINYIRRDNNMSKVLNILFKKAVALVISFGISLGLLSSFAADTDLSFRSLVVREGLRAVVQTVDREGGGAIFGKMAGKISTIPSVYIPSPGYKYEKVQLENCTAEVLTKKNSKNSNKVVFQIHGGAFLFGMMDLYRWQAEKWSRYCDGATVVMIDYRLAPETVFPGALEDVLDCWDWMMESGYKADDVIVVGDSAGGNLTLELILNLRDAKRELPCAAITMSPWADLASESESYKTNVHKDPMFGYRESVDKELDVEDIVRIYAGDADLHDPKLSPMYAEFDGFCPTLIQVGTAEVLYSESLTVAEKMEKAGVDVTLTEYSGMWHVFQLFGNLLPEGEAAWDEAGAYAAEHLLG
;
A
#
# COMPACT_ATOMS: atom_id res chain seq x y z
N MET A 1 -40.69 6.92 -16.68
CA MET A 1 -39.70 8.00 -16.86
C MET A 1 -38.30 7.66 -16.27
N LEU A 2 -37.98 6.38 -16.08
CA LEU A 2 -36.71 5.90 -15.50
C LEU A 2 -35.61 5.42 -16.48
N PRO A 3 -35.83 5.27 -17.80
CA PRO A 3 -34.77 4.77 -18.68
C PRO A 3 -33.78 5.84 -19.19
N VAL A 4 -34.16 7.12 -19.23
CA VAL A 4 -33.34 8.16 -19.89
C VAL A 4 -32.22 8.65 -18.98
N VAL A 5 -32.42 8.65 -17.65
CA VAL A 5 -31.41 9.05 -16.68
C VAL A 5 -30.29 7.99 -16.58
N TYR A 6 -30.66 6.71 -16.68
CA TYR A 6 -29.70 5.59 -16.60
C TYR A 6 -28.82 5.50 -17.86
N ILE A 7 -29.40 5.76 -19.05
CA ILE A 7 -28.66 5.78 -20.33
C ILE A 7 -27.65 6.97 -20.39
N ASN A 8 -28.00 8.12 -19.80
CA ASN A 8 -27.10 9.26 -19.73
C ASN A 8 -25.97 9.06 -18.70
N TYR A 9 -26.22 8.29 -17.65
CA TYR A 9 -25.19 7.91 -16.67
C TYR A 9 -24.15 6.95 -17.31
N ILE A 10 -24.62 5.90 -17.99
CA ILE A 10 -23.75 4.94 -18.71
C ILE A 10 -22.97 5.62 -19.86
N ARG A 11 -23.54 6.62 -20.55
CA ARG A 11 -22.82 7.39 -21.58
C ARG A 11 -21.74 8.30 -21.00
N ARG A 12 -21.91 8.81 -19.78
CA ARG A 12 -20.89 9.61 -19.08
C ARG A 12 -19.73 8.75 -18.62
N ASP A 13 -19.98 7.54 -18.08
CA ASP A 13 -18.96 6.61 -17.64
C ASP A 13 -18.14 6.03 -18.80
N ASN A 14 -18.79 5.71 -19.92
CA ASN A 14 -18.09 5.28 -21.14
C ASN A 14 -17.18 6.37 -21.73
N ASN A 15 -17.47 7.64 -21.52
CA ASN A 15 -16.59 8.74 -21.94
C ASN A 15 -15.41 8.88 -20.96
N MET A 16 -15.60 8.69 -19.67
CA MET A 16 -14.54 8.82 -18.69
C MET A 16 -13.53 7.65 -18.77
N SER A 17 -14.01 6.41 -18.95
CA SER A 17 -13.13 5.26 -19.20
C SER A 17 -12.37 5.38 -20.54
N LYS A 18 -12.99 5.95 -21.56
CA LYS A 18 -12.32 6.28 -22.84
C LYS A 18 -11.29 7.39 -22.66
N VAL A 19 -11.59 8.43 -21.89
CA VAL A 19 -10.65 9.51 -21.60
C VAL A 19 -9.46 9.00 -20.78
N LEU A 20 -9.70 8.21 -19.74
CA LEU A 20 -8.63 7.56 -18.95
C LEU A 20 -7.79 6.61 -19.82
N ASN A 21 -8.39 5.84 -20.70
CA ASN A 21 -7.67 4.94 -21.60
C ASN A 21 -6.90 5.72 -22.68
N ILE A 22 -7.44 6.86 -23.15
CA ILE A 22 -6.74 7.77 -24.08
C ILE A 22 -5.60 8.49 -23.36
N LEU A 23 -5.79 8.95 -22.13
CA LEU A 23 -4.76 9.59 -21.32
C LEU A 23 -3.65 8.60 -20.98
N PHE A 24 -3.99 7.38 -20.59
CA PHE A 24 -3.02 6.32 -20.34
C PHE A 24 -2.22 5.96 -21.61
N LYS A 25 -2.89 5.75 -22.74
CA LYS A 25 -2.23 5.48 -24.03
C LYS A 25 -1.37 6.65 -24.51
N LYS A 26 -1.81 7.89 -24.29
CA LYS A 26 -1.02 9.09 -24.61
C LYS A 26 0.15 9.26 -23.68
N ALA A 27 -0.01 8.97 -22.37
CA ALA A 27 1.10 9.00 -21.42
C ALA A 27 2.16 7.94 -21.76
N VAL A 28 1.75 6.71 -22.05
CA VAL A 28 2.66 5.64 -22.51
C VAL A 28 3.32 5.99 -23.84
N ALA A 29 2.57 6.51 -24.81
CA ALA A 29 3.13 6.94 -26.11
C ALA A 29 4.06 8.15 -25.97
N LEU A 30 3.77 9.09 -25.05
CA LEU A 30 4.63 10.25 -24.77
C LEU A 30 5.94 9.80 -24.12
N VAL A 31 5.88 8.87 -23.17
CA VAL A 31 7.05 8.28 -22.48
C VAL A 31 7.95 7.55 -23.49
N ILE A 32 7.35 6.78 -24.42
CA ILE A 32 8.11 6.06 -25.45
C ILE A 32 8.72 7.04 -26.46
N SER A 33 7.98 8.06 -26.92
CA SER A 33 8.49 9.04 -27.89
C SER A 33 9.49 10.03 -27.27
N PHE A 34 9.32 10.40 -26.00
CA PHE A 34 10.26 11.29 -25.30
C PHE A 34 11.56 10.58 -24.92
N GLY A 35 11.50 9.31 -24.53
CA GLY A 35 12.69 8.47 -24.26
C GLY A 35 13.54 8.22 -25.51
N ILE A 36 12.92 8.15 -26.68
CA ILE A 36 13.60 7.95 -27.97
C ILE A 36 14.18 9.27 -28.50
N SER A 37 13.54 10.42 -28.24
CA SER A 37 13.91 11.70 -28.86
C SER A 37 15.07 12.45 -28.20
N LEU A 38 15.41 12.16 -26.94
CA LEU A 38 16.27 13.06 -26.15
C LEU A 38 17.73 12.61 -26.01
N GLY A 39 18.16 11.45 -26.51
CA GLY A 39 19.57 11.01 -26.35
C GLY A 39 20.01 10.94 -24.87
N LEU A 40 19.07 11.03 -23.94
CA LEU A 40 19.28 11.03 -22.48
C LEU A 40 19.73 9.68 -21.94
N LEU A 41 19.72 8.66 -22.79
CA LEU A 41 20.09 7.28 -22.43
C LEU A 41 21.54 7.15 -21.91
N SER A 42 22.43 8.09 -22.22
CA SER A 42 23.82 8.00 -21.78
C SER A 42 24.10 8.66 -20.42
N SER A 43 23.27 9.60 -19.96
CA SER A 43 23.46 10.27 -18.67
C SER A 43 22.70 9.63 -17.52
N PHE A 44 21.66 8.86 -17.82
CA PHE A 44 20.83 8.18 -16.79
C PHE A 44 21.39 6.84 -16.34
N ALA A 45 22.25 6.20 -17.13
CA ALA A 45 22.84 4.91 -16.79
C ALA A 45 23.94 4.97 -15.72
N ALA A 46 24.35 6.17 -15.32
CA ALA A 46 25.54 6.34 -14.47
C ALA A 46 25.23 6.30 -12.96
N ASP A 47 23.97 6.36 -12.53
CA ASP A 47 23.68 6.64 -11.12
C ASP A 47 22.63 5.75 -10.44
N THR A 48 22.07 4.74 -11.11
CA THR A 48 21.10 3.84 -10.50
C THR A 48 21.25 2.40 -10.99
N ASP A 49 21.24 1.44 -10.08
CA ASP A 49 21.14 0.00 -10.38
C ASP A 49 19.74 -0.41 -10.92
N LEU A 50 18.94 0.57 -11.32
CA LEU A 50 17.60 0.35 -11.85
C LEU A 50 17.63 -0.33 -13.21
N SER A 51 16.72 -1.30 -13.39
CA SER A 51 16.44 -1.82 -14.72
C SER A 51 15.92 -0.71 -15.66
N PHE A 52 16.17 -0.86 -16.96
CA PHE A 52 15.67 0.10 -17.96
C PHE A 52 14.14 0.25 -17.91
N ARG A 53 13.41 -0.84 -17.63
CA ARG A 53 11.95 -0.79 -17.49
C ARG A 53 11.52 0.07 -16.31
N SER A 54 12.15 -0.11 -15.17
CA SER A 54 11.86 0.67 -13.96
C SER A 54 12.19 2.14 -14.14
N LEU A 55 13.28 2.46 -14.82
CA LEU A 55 13.60 3.84 -15.18
C LEU A 55 12.50 4.49 -16.04
N VAL A 56 12.04 3.80 -17.09
CA VAL A 56 10.97 4.31 -17.98
C VAL A 56 9.66 4.49 -17.23
N VAL A 57 9.29 3.55 -16.38
CA VAL A 57 8.06 3.64 -15.58
C VAL A 57 8.15 4.76 -14.55
N ARG A 58 9.30 4.92 -13.87
CA ARG A 58 9.55 5.99 -12.90
C ARG A 58 9.38 7.38 -13.54
N GLU A 59 10.04 7.62 -14.67
CA GLU A 59 9.95 8.93 -15.34
C GLU A 59 8.56 9.17 -15.96
N GLY A 60 7.90 8.11 -16.43
CA GLY A 60 6.52 8.18 -16.87
C GLY A 60 5.55 8.53 -15.75
N LEU A 61 5.70 7.91 -14.58
CA LEU A 61 4.93 8.21 -13.39
C LEU A 61 5.16 9.66 -12.95
N ARG A 62 6.41 10.11 -12.90
CA ARG A 62 6.78 11.50 -12.60
C ARG A 62 6.06 12.49 -13.53
N ALA A 63 6.08 12.23 -14.84
CA ALA A 63 5.42 13.09 -15.82
C ALA A 63 3.90 13.14 -15.66
N VAL A 64 3.26 12.01 -15.38
CA VAL A 64 1.82 11.93 -15.12
C VAL A 64 1.46 12.71 -13.87
N VAL A 65 2.17 12.46 -12.78
CA VAL A 65 1.93 13.09 -11.50
C VAL A 65 2.14 14.61 -11.59
N GLN A 66 3.23 15.09 -12.23
CA GLN A 66 3.48 16.51 -12.48
C GLN A 66 2.39 17.16 -13.36
N THR A 67 1.82 16.43 -14.33
CA THR A 67 0.75 16.96 -15.18
C THR A 67 -0.55 17.12 -14.38
N VAL A 68 -0.88 16.16 -13.55
CA VAL A 68 -2.05 16.21 -12.66
C VAL A 68 -1.94 17.40 -11.70
N ASP A 69 -0.75 17.68 -11.16
CA ASP A 69 -0.54 18.80 -10.24
C ASP A 69 -0.65 20.17 -10.89
N ARG A 70 -0.11 20.35 -12.09
CA ARG A 70 -0.25 21.60 -12.85
C ARG A 70 -1.71 21.98 -13.07
N GLU A 71 -2.61 20.99 -13.08
CA GLU A 71 -4.04 21.19 -13.22
C GLU A 71 -4.77 21.34 -11.86
N GLY A 72 -4.06 21.58 -10.77
CA GLY A 72 -4.60 21.73 -9.42
C GLY A 72 -4.77 20.40 -8.68
N GLY A 73 -3.84 19.48 -8.90
CA GLY A 73 -3.89 18.08 -8.51
C GLY A 73 -4.12 17.80 -7.02
N GLY A 74 -3.69 18.69 -6.12
CA GLY A 74 -3.95 18.51 -4.69
C GLY A 74 -5.44 18.53 -4.35
N ALA A 75 -6.17 19.48 -4.94
CA ALA A 75 -7.62 19.53 -4.82
C ALA A 75 -8.29 18.39 -5.62
N ILE A 76 -7.64 17.90 -6.69
CA ILE A 76 -8.11 16.75 -7.49
C ILE A 76 -7.83 15.45 -6.72
N PHE A 77 -6.68 15.30 -6.07
CA PHE A 77 -6.31 14.12 -5.29
C PHE A 77 -7.30 13.91 -4.13
N GLY A 78 -7.58 14.94 -3.34
CA GLY A 78 -8.59 14.88 -2.28
C GLY A 78 -10.02 14.64 -2.80
N LYS A 79 -10.37 15.18 -3.99
CA LYS A 79 -11.66 14.91 -4.63
C LYS A 79 -11.72 13.53 -5.32
N MET A 80 -10.60 12.98 -5.74
CA MET A 80 -10.50 11.65 -6.33
C MET A 80 -10.51 10.57 -5.25
N ALA A 81 -9.94 10.81 -4.08
CA ALA A 81 -9.95 9.86 -2.97
C ALA A 81 -11.38 9.39 -2.67
N GLY A 82 -12.30 10.32 -2.41
CA GLY A 82 -13.72 9.99 -2.20
C GLY A 82 -14.46 9.41 -3.42
N LYS A 83 -13.91 9.58 -4.65
CA LYS A 83 -14.55 9.06 -5.88
C LYS A 83 -14.01 7.71 -6.32
N ILE A 84 -12.75 7.39 -6.04
CA ILE A 84 -12.15 6.09 -6.40
C ILE A 84 -12.80 5.00 -5.56
N SER A 85 -13.09 5.25 -4.29
CA SER A 85 -13.82 4.32 -3.42
C SER A 85 -15.26 4.05 -3.88
N THR A 86 -15.83 4.91 -4.74
CA THR A 86 -17.18 4.71 -5.31
C THR A 86 -17.18 3.97 -6.65
N ILE A 87 -16.02 3.66 -7.23
CA ILE A 87 -15.95 2.86 -8.47
C ILE A 87 -16.35 1.42 -8.14
N PRO A 88 -17.42 0.90 -8.77
CA PRO A 88 -17.82 -0.48 -8.52
C PRO A 88 -16.68 -1.45 -8.85
N SER A 89 -16.42 -2.38 -7.93
CA SER A 89 -15.46 -3.46 -8.17
C SER A 89 -15.88 -4.28 -9.41
N VAL A 90 -14.90 -4.53 -10.26
CA VAL A 90 -15.01 -5.46 -11.40
C VAL A 90 -14.26 -6.76 -11.16
N TYR A 91 -13.78 -6.95 -9.93
CA TYR A 91 -13.04 -8.14 -9.53
C TYR A 91 -13.93 -9.38 -9.64
N ILE A 92 -13.45 -10.35 -10.37
CA ILE A 92 -14.01 -11.70 -10.46
C ILE A 92 -12.89 -12.65 -10.05
N PRO A 93 -13.08 -13.45 -8.98
CA PRO A 93 -12.04 -14.36 -8.54
C PRO A 93 -11.72 -15.40 -9.61
N SER A 94 -10.47 -15.78 -9.72
CA SER A 94 -10.02 -16.83 -10.64
C SER A 94 -10.73 -18.15 -10.35
N PRO A 95 -10.94 -19.00 -11.36
CA PRO A 95 -11.52 -20.33 -11.16
C PRO A 95 -10.78 -21.10 -10.05
N GLY A 96 -11.54 -21.68 -9.12
CA GLY A 96 -10.99 -22.39 -7.96
C GLY A 96 -10.92 -21.55 -6.69
N TYR A 97 -11.22 -20.29 -6.74
CA TYR A 97 -11.40 -19.46 -5.54
C TYR A 97 -12.87 -19.24 -5.19
N LYS A 98 -13.14 -18.98 -3.92
CA LYS A 98 -14.37 -18.44 -3.36
C LYS A 98 -14.03 -17.08 -2.78
N TYR A 99 -14.84 -16.09 -3.09
CA TYR A 99 -14.72 -14.74 -2.57
C TYR A 99 -15.99 -14.34 -1.86
N GLU A 100 -15.87 -13.80 -0.67
CA GLU A 100 -17.00 -13.41 0.19
C GLU A 100 -16.69 -12.07 0.86
N LYS A 101 -17.76 -11.31 1.13
CA LYS A 101 -17.70 -10.12 1.97
C LYS A 101 -18.41 -10.40 3.28
N VAL A 102 -17.79 -10.07 4.37
CA VAL A 102 -18.30 -10.18 5.71
C VAL A 102 -18.44 -8.78 6.28
N GLN A 103 -19.66 -8.36 6.57
CA GLN A 103 -19.88 -7.07 7.21
C GLN A 103 -19.57 -7.20 8.70
N LEU A 104 -18.62 -6.43 9.17
CA LEU A 104 -18.34 -6.22 10.59
C LEU A 104 -19.11 -5.00 11.09
N GLU A 105 -18.94 -4.62 12.34
CA GLU A 105 -19.71 -3.51 12.93
C GLU A 105 -19.49 -2.21 12.15
N ASN A 106 -18.24 -1.86 11.88
CA ASN A 106 -17.87 -0.57 11.27
C ASN A 106 -17.17 -0.71 9.91
N CYS A 107 -16.70 -1.88 9.54
CA CYS A 107 -15.90 -2.12 8.34
C CYS A 107 -16.34 -3.40 7.63
N THR A 108 -15.69 -3.72 6.50
CA THR A 108 -15.97 -4.95 5.76
C THR A 108 -14.70 -5.79 5.67
N ALA A 109 -14.78 -7.06 6.05
CA ALA A 109 -13.76 -8.05 5.72
C ALA A 109 -14.11 -8.71 4.38
N GLU A 110 -13.12 -8.80 3.49
CA GLU A 110 -13.24 -9.54 2.23
C GLU A 110 -12.37 -10.79 2.31
N VAL A 111 -12.96 -11.95 2.09
CA VAL A 111 -12.31 -13.25 2.30
C VAL A 111 -12.16 -13.98 0.97
N LEU A 112 -10.93 -14.32 0.64
CA LEU A 112 -10.58 -15.13 -0.53
C LEU A 112 -10.07 -16.50 -0.07
N THR A 113 -10.80 -17.56 -0.41
CA THR A 113 -10.44 -18.94 -0.04
C THR A 113 -10.25 -19.80 -1.29
N LYS A 114 -9.13 -20.50 -1.37
CA LYS A 114 -8.89 -21.50 -2.42
C LYS A 114 -9.67 -22.78 -2.13
N LYS A 115 -10.53 -23.20 -3.05
CA LYS A 115 -11.34 -24.42 -2.90
C LYS A 115 -10.43 -25.64 -2.75
N ASN A 116 -10.77 -26.52 -1.81
CA ASN A 116 -10.04 -27.75 -1.51
C ASN A 116 -8.56 -27.54 -1.11
N SER A 117 -8.21 -26.34 -0.61
CA SER A 117 -6.89 -26.13 -0.05
C SER A 117 -6.71 -26.85 1.28
N LYS A 118 -5.52 -27.43 1.49
CA LYS A 118 -5.10 -28.00 2.77
C LYS A 118 -4.71 -26.93 3.79
N ASN A 119 -4.38 -25.74 3.30
CA ASN A 119 -3.89 -24.62 4.09
C ASN A 119 -4.96 -23.54 4.28
N SER A 120 -6.24 -23.89 4.15
CA SER A 120 -7.34 -22.91 4.32
C SER A 120 -7.48 -22.36 5.74
N ASN A 121 -6.84 -22.98 6.74
CA ASN A 121 -6.72 -22.50 8.10
C ASN A 121 -5.55 -21.52 8.29
N LYS A 122 -4.61 -21.45 7.36
CA LYS A 122 -3.53 -20.47 7.33
C LYS A 122 -4.04 -19.20 6.67
N VAL A 123 -3.67 -18.04 7.20
CA VAL A 123 -4.23 -16.75 6.78
C VAL A 123 -3.13 -15.75 6.43
N VAL A 124 -3.29 -15.09 5.30
CA VAL A 124 -2.63 -13.82 5.04
C VAL A 124 -3.65 -12.70 5.33
N PHE A 125 -3.40 -11.90 6.34
CA PHE A 125 -4.22 -10.73 6.65
C PHE A 125 -3.63 -9.53 5.92
N GLN A 126 -4.30 -9.08 4.86
CA GLN A 126 -3.85 -8.00 3.98
C GLN A 126 -4.56 -6.69 4.34
N ILE A 127 -3.75 -5.69 4.70
CA ILE A 127 -4.18 -4.33 5.03
C ILE A 127 -3.73 -3.40 3.91
N HIS A 128 -4.68 -2.79 3.19
CA HIS A 128 -4.37 -1.98 2.03
C HIS A 128 -3.79 -0.61 2.40
N GLY A 129 -2.94 -0.07 1.52
CA GLY A 129 -2.47 1.31 1.56
C GLY A 129 -3.50 2.30 1.03
N GLY A 130 -3.05 3.54 0.79
CA GLY A 130 -3.90 4.60 0.24
C GLY A 130 -4.05 5.81 1.14
N ALA A 131 -3.02 6.11 1.96
CA ALA A 131 -2.94 7.31 2.80
C ALA A 131 -4.15 7.49 3.73
N PHE A 132 -4.81 6.39 4.14
CA PHE A 132 -6.06 6.39 4.94
C PHE A 132 -7.24 7.11 4.26
N LEU A 133 -7.11 7.49 2.99
CA LEU A 133 -8.09 8.26 2.20
C LEU A 133 -8.70 7.44 1.05
N PHE A 134 -7.98 6.42 0.57
CA PHE A 134 -8.40 5.56 -0.53
C PHE A 134 -8.77 4.19 0.01
N GLY A 135 -9.97 3.72 -0.35
CA GLY A 135 -10.48 2.42 0.09
C GLY A 135 -9.97 1.24 -0.75
N MET A 136 -10.53 0.09 -0.46
CA MET A 136 -10.20 -1.18 -1.10
C MET A 136 -10.36 -1.13 -2.61
N MET A 137 -9.28 -1.36 -3.34
CA MET A 137 -9.25 -1.42 -4.82
C MET A 137 -9.16 -2.87 -5.32
N ASP A 138 -9.59 -3.11 -6.57
CA ASP A 138 -9.46 -4.42 -7.21
C ASP A 138 -8.01 -4.91 -7.31
N LEU A 139 -7.05 -3.99 -7.32
CA LEU A 139 -5.62 -4.31 -7.28
C LEU A 139 -5.28 -5.18 -6.06
N TYR A 140 -5.77 -4.84 -4.88
CA TYR A 140 -5.56 -5.61 -3.65
C TYR A 140 -6.22 -6.98 -3.70
N ARG A 141 -7.40 -7.09 -4.35
CA ARG A 141 -8.08 -8.38 -4.57
C ARG A 141 -7.28 -9.29 -5.50
N TRP A 142 -6.63 -8.75 -6.55
CA TRP A 142 -5.71 -9.51 -7.40
C TRP A 142 -4.43 -9.89 -6.65
N GLN A 143 -3.92 -9.03 -5.78
CA GLN A 143 -2.79 -9.34 -4.91
C GLN A 143 -3.15 -10.46 -3.91
N ALA A 144 -4.39 -10.52 -3.41
CA ALA A 144 -4.85 -11.59 -2.54
C ALA A 144 -4.73 -12.97 -3.21
N GLU A 145 -5.06 -13.09 -4.50
CA GLU A 145 -4.80 -14.34 -5.23
C GLU A 145 -3.31 -14.66 -5.33
N LYS A 146 -2.46 -13.65 -5.45
CA LYS A 146 -1.00 -13.81 -5.50
C LYS A 146 -0.48 -14.31 -4.15
N TRP A 147 -0.89 -13.71 -3.05
CA TRP A 147 -0.59 -14.18 -1.69
C TRP A 147 -1.02 -15.62 -1.46
N SER A 148 -2.27 -15.93 -1.80
CA SER A 148 -2.77 -17.31 -1.67
C SER A 148 -1.96 -18.32 -2.48
N ARG A 149 -1.44 -17.94 -3.64
CA ARG A 149 -0.55 -18.81 -4.45
C ARG A 149 0.81 -19.02 -3.79
N TYR A 150 1.45 -17.97 -3.28
CA TYR A 150 2.73 -18.10 -2.59
C TYR A 150 2.61 -18.96 -1.33
N CYS A 151 1.51 -18.83 -0.59
CA CYS A 151 1.27 -19.58 0.64
C CYS A 151 0.46 -20.87 0.41
N ASP A 152 0.67 -21.56 -0.72
CA ASP A 152 0.07 -22.86 -1.08
C ASP A 152 -1.44 -22.96 -0.81
N GLY A 153 -2.17 -21.89 -1.11
CA GLY A 153 -3.61 -21.83 -0.99
C GLY A 153 -4.14 -21.41 0.38
N ALA A 154 -3.33 -20.70 1.17
CA ALA A 154 -3.81 -20.04 2.37
C ALA A 154 -5.00 -19.12 2.06
N THR A 155 -5.89 -18.95 3.02
CA THR A 155 -6.96 -17.98 2.97
C THR A 155 -6.36 -16.57 3.02
N VAL A 156 -6.92 -15.62 2.27
CA VAL A 156 -6.55 -14.21 2.39
C VAL A 156 -7.73 -13.44 2.92
N VAL A 157 -7.54 -12.77 4.04
CA VAL A 157 -8.49 -11.82 4.61
C VAL A 157 -7.99 -10.43 4.29
N MET A 158 -8.82 -9.63 3.62
CA MET A 158 -8.57 -8.23 3.31
C MET A 158 -9.54 -7.38 4.10
N ILE A 159 -9.10 -6.23 4.58
CA ILE A 159 -9.99 -5.29 5.28
C ILE A 159 -10.23 -4.04 4.45
N ASP A 160 -11.49 -3.63 4.33
CA ASP A 160 -11.93 -2.34 3.81
C ASP A 160 -12.33 -1.48 5.02
N TYR A 161 -11.32 -0.81 5.60
CA TYR A 161 -11.46 0.00 6.82
C TYR A 161 -12.02 1.38 6.52
N ARG A 162 -12.59 2.04 7.56
CA ARG A 162 -13.13 3.40 7.45
C ARG A 162 -12.05 4.41 7.11
N LEU A 163 -12.38 5.36 6.25
CA LEU A 163 -11.47 6.32 5.66
C LEU A 163 -11.67 7.72 6.23
N ALA A 164 -10.61 8.51 6.22
CA ALA A 164 -10.67 9.94 6.43
C ALA A 164 -11.18 10.65 5.14
N PRO A 165 -11.82 11.81 5.25
CA PRO A 165 -12.05 12.59 6.49
C PRO A 165 -13.26 12.15 7.31
N GLU A 166 -14.09 11.22 6.81
CA GLU A 166 -15.32 10.79 7.49
C GLU A 166 -14.99 10.12 8.83
N THR A 167 -13.88 9.42 8.90
CA THR A 167 -13.37 8.78 10.12
C THR A 167 -11.88 9.07 10.27
N VAL A 168 -11.55 9.86 11.29
CA VAL A 168 -10.15 10.19 11.62
C VAL A 168 -9.53 9.13 12.53
N PHE A 169 -8.23 9.23 12.79
CA PHE A 169 -7.54 8.41 13.78
C PHE A 169 -8.28 8.44 15.14
N PRO A 170 -8.45 7.29 15.82
CA PRO A 170 -7.88 5.98 15.50
C PRO A 170 -8.81 5.02 14.70
N GLY A 171 -9.86 5.51 14.04
CA GLY A 171 -10.93 4.67 13.49
C GLY A 171 -10.47 3.56 12.53
N ALA A 172 -9.47 3.81 11.66
CA ALA A 172 -8.93 2.77 10.79
C ALA A 172 -8.20 1.68 11.58
N LEU A 173 -7.48 2.05 12.64
CA LEU A 173 -6.82 1.10 13.54
C LEU A 173 -7.84 0.27 14.32
N GLU A 174 -8.91 0.90 14.81
CA GLU A 174 -10.01 0.19 15.49
C GLU A 174 -10.61 -0.87 14.58
N ASP A 175 -10.88 -0.53 13.31
CA ASP A 175 -11.42 -1.46 12.33
C ASP A 175 -10.48 -2.65 12.07
N VAL A 176 -9.16 -2.40 12.01
CA VAL A 176 -8.16 -3.45 11.84
C VAL A 176 -8.13 -4.39 13.05
N LEU A 177 -8.24 -3.84 14.27
CA LEU A 177 -8.34 -4.62 15.51
C LEU A 177 -9.64 -5.43 15.54
N ASP A 178 -10.78 -4.85 15.16
CA ASP A 178 -12.08 -5.54 15.08
C ASP A 178 -12.03 -6.69 14.06
N CYS A 179 -11.36 -6.48 12.92
CA CYS A 179 -11.18 -7.54 11.92
C CYS A 179 -10.28 -8.67 12.43
N TRP A 180 -9.21 -8.35 13.16
CA TRP A 180 -8.37 -9.33 13.84
C TRP A 180 -9.19 -10.15 14.84
N ASP A 181 -9.98 -9.49 15.67
CA ASP A 181 -10.83 -10.16 16.67
C ASP A 181 -11.85 -11.08 16.01
N TRP A 182 -12.50 -10.61 14.96
CA TRP A 182 -13.40 -11.43 14.17
C TRP A 182 -12.69 -12.67 13.58
N MET A 183 -11.45 -12.57 13.12
CA MET A 183 -10.69 -13.74 12.65
C MET A 183 -10.47 -14.75 13.76
N MET A 184 -10.06 -14.30 14.95
CA MET A 184 -9.84 -15.17 16.11
C MET A 184 -11.14 -15.84 16.56
N GLU A 185 -12.26 -15.11 16.62
CA GLU A 185 -13.59 -15.62 16.92
C GLU A 185 -14.12 -16.60 15.86
N SER A 186 -13.70 -16.41 14.61
CA SER A 186 -14.01 -17.33 13.50
C SER A 186 -13.18 -18.62 13.54
N GLY A 187 -12.27 -18.77 14.50
CA GLY A 187 -11.52 -19.99 14.77
C GLY A 187 -10.13 -20.03 14.13
N TYR A 188 -9.65 -18.94 13.53
CA TYR A 188 -8.25 -18.84 13.15
C TYR A 188 -7.37 -18.65 14.40
N LYS A 189 -6.11 -19.05 14.32
CA LYS A 189 -5.14 -18.89 15.41
C LYS A 189 -4.13 -17.84 15.01
N ALA A 190 -3.67 -17.05 15.97
CA ALA A 190 -2.69 -16.00 15.73
C ALA A 190 -1.40 -16.54 15.04
N ASP A 191 -0.88 -17.69 15.48
CA ASP A 191 0.28 -18.37 14.89
C ASP A 191 0.03 -18.87 13.45
N ASP A 192 -1.21 -18.92 13.00
CA ASP A 192 -1.61 -19.30 11.65
C ASP A 192 -1.90 -18.06 10.77
N VAL A 193 -1.55 -16.86 11.24
CA VAL A 193 -1.76 -15.58 10.54
C VAL A 193 -0.43 -14.88 10.30
N ILE A 194 -0.18 -14.44 9.05
CA ILE A 194 0.81 -13.44 8.72
C ILE A 194 0.09 -12.14 8.32
N VAL A 195 0.55 -11.00 8.83
CA VAL A 195 -0.03 -9.69 8.50
C VAL A 195 0.82 -8.99 7.45
N VAL A 196 0.18 -8.49 6.40
CA VAL A 196 0.88 -7.82 5.29
C VAL A 196 0.22 -6.49 4.96
N GLY A 197 1.02 -5.44 4.75
CA GLY A 197 0.48 -4.13 4.38
C GLY A 197 1.49 -3.24 3.68
N ASP A 198 0.97 -2.30 2.89
CA ASP A 198 1.77 -1.31 2.16
C ASP A 198 1.41 0.11 2.57
N SER A 199 2.38 1.04 2.61
CA SER A 199 2.13 2.46 2.88
C SER A 199 1.36 2.67 4.19
N ALA A 200 0.18 3.30 4.16
CA ALA A 200 -0.75 3.42 5.29
C ALA A 200 -1.18 2.05 5.84
N GLY A 201 -1.32 1.02 4.99
CA GLY A 201 -1.57 -0.35 5.44
C GLY A 201 -0.35 -0.97 6.14
N GLY A 202 0.87 -0.57 5.74
CA GLY A 202 2.11 -0.89 6.47
C GLY A 202 2.15 -0.25 7.85
N ASN A 203 1.71 1.00 7.98
CA ASN A 203 1.49 1.66 9.27
C ASN A 203 0.54 0.84 10.14
N LEU A 204 -0.67 0.57 9.65
CA LEU A 204 -1.69 -0.21 10.37
C LEU A 204 -1.24 -1.63 10.70
N THR A 205 -0.36 -2.24 9.90
CA THR A 205 0.26 -3.53 10.21
C THR A 205 1.15 -3.43 11.46
N LEU A 206 2.01 -2.41 11.53
CA LEU A 206 2.84 -2.18 12.72
C LEU A 206 1.97 -1.85 13.94
N GLU A 207 0.98 -0.97 13.79
CA GLU A 207 0.07 -0.54 14.84
C GLU A 207 -0.74 -1.70 15.42
N LEU A 208 -1.29 -2.57 14.57
CA LEU A 208 -2.01 -3.77 15.00
C LEU A 208 -1.13 -4.60 15.95
N ILE A 209 0.09 -4.92 15.53
CA ILE A 209 0.98 -5.81 16.29
C ILE A 209 1.45 -5.16 17.58
N LEU A 210 1.75 -3.85 17.57
CA LEU A 210 2.06 -3.08 18.77
C LEU A 210 0.90 -3.12 19.78
N ASN A 211 -0.33 -2.91 19.32
CA ASN A 211 -1.51 -2.96 20.18
C ASN A 211 -1.76 -4.37 20.75
N LEU A 212 -1.62 -5.42 19.93
CA LEU A 212 -1.75 -6.81 20.41
C LEU A 212 -0.69 -7.11 21.47
N ARG A 213 0.58 -6.75 21.23
CA ARG A 213 1.67 -6.94 22.18
C ARG A 213 1.42 -6.22 23.50
N ASP A 214 1.05 -4.94 23.43
CA ASP A 214 0.83 -4.11 24.62
C ASP A 214 -0.37 -4.61 25.45
N ALA A 215 -1.38 -5.16 24.77
CA ALA A 215 -2.50 -5.86 25.40
C ALA A 215 -2.16 -7.29 25.87
N LYS A 216 -0.91 -7.77 25.65
CA LYS A 216 -0.44 -9.13 25.97
C LYS A 216 -1.29 -10.23 25.31
N ARG A 217 -1.72 -9.95 24.09
CA ARG A 217 -2.46 -10.89 23.24
C ARG A 217 -1.47 -11.70 22.38
N GLU A 218 -1.96 -12.81 21.84
CA GLU A 218 -1.19 -13.61 20.87
C GLU A 218 -0.92 -12.77 19.62
N LEU A 219 0.32 -12.85 19.12
CA LEU A 219 0.79 -12.13 17.94
C LEU A 219 0.70 -13.00 16.69
N PRO A 220 0.64 -12.41 15.49
CA PRO A 220 0.80 -13.16 14.24
C PRO A 220 2.17 -13.84 14.17
N CYS A 221 2.28 -14.88 13.35
CA CYS A 221 3.55 -15.61 13.17
C CYS A 221 4.65 -14.72 12.56
N ALA A 222 4.28 -13.74 11.73
CA ALA A 222 5.19 -12.75 11.16
C ALA A 222 4.43 -11.55 10.57
N ALA A 223 5.17 -10.52 10.16
CA ALA A 223 4.67 -9.37 9.45
C ALA A 223 5.49 -9.07 8.17
N ILE A 224 4.84 -8.48 7.18
CA ILE A 224 5.50 -7.91 5.99
C ILE A 224 4.98 -6.49 5.79
N THR A 225 5.89 -5.51 5.72
CA THR A 225 5.55 -4.15 5.36
C THR A 225 6.28 -3.71 4.09
N MET A 226 5.54 -3.09 3.18
CA MET A 226 6.06 -2.55 1.92
C MET A 226 5.95 -1.03 1.98
N SER A 227 7.10 -0.34 2.04
CA SER A 227 7.12 1.13 2.15
C SER A 227 6.21 1.65 3.28
N PRO A 228 6.32 1.16 4.54
CA PRO A 228 5.40 1.55 5.60
C PRO A 228 5.47 3.05 5.87
N TRP A 229 4.33 3.72 6.03
CA TRP A 229 4.29 5.11 6.47
C TRP A 229 4.33 5.17 7.99
N ALA A 230 5.55 5.18 8.56
CA ALA A 230 5.78 5.04 9.98
C ALA A 230 6.01 6.37 10.73
N ASP A 231 6.19 7.49 9.99
CA ASP A 231 6.43 8.83 10.52
C ASP A 231 5.41 9.82 9.96
N LEU A 232 4.26 9.98 10.64
CA LEU A 232 3.26 10.96 10.22
C LEU A 232 3.65 12.39 10.62
N ALA A 233 4.67 12.58 11.47
CA ALA A 233 5.24 13.90 11.72
C ALA A 233 6.10 14.41 10.55
N SER A 234 6.46 13.51 9.60
CA SER A 234 7.23 13.85 8.40
C SER A 234 8.59 14.49 8.70
N GLU A 235 9.21 14.10 9.82
CA GLU A 235 10.48 14.66 10.30
C GLU A 235 11.71 13.87 9.82
N SER A 236 11.50 12.67 9.30
CA SER A 236 12.56 11.77 8.82
C SER A 236 13.40 12.42 7.69
N GLU A 237 14.69 12.11 7.63
CA GLU A 237 15.65 12.77 6.75
C GLU A 237 15.26 12.66 5.27
N SER A 238 14.70 11.52 4.85
CA SER A 238 14.33 11.28 3.46
C SER A 238 13.23 12.20 2.93
N TYR A 239 12.40 12.80 3.79
CA TYR A 239 11.47 13.87 3.38
C TYR A 239 12.19 15.08 2.78
N LYS A 240 13.47 15.29 3.12
CA LYS A 240 14.32 16.36 2.59
C LYS A 240 15.24 15.86 1.46
N THR A 241 15.88 14.71 1.66
CA THR A 241 16.94 14.21 0.75
C THR A 241 16.39 13.49 -0.47
N ASN A 242 15.18 12.92 -0.38
CA ASN A 242 14.55 12.17 -1.46
C ASN A 242 13.38 12.91 -2.12
N VAL A 243 13.04 14.09 -1.66
CA VAL A 243 11.94 14.91 -2.20
C VAL A 243 12.01 15.11 -3.72
N HIS A 244 13.22 15.19 -4.32
CA HIS A 244 13.39 15.30 -5.77
C HIS A 244 13.54 13.93 -6.47
N LYS A 245 13.70 12.85 -5.72
CA LYS A 245 13.88 11.50 -6.26
C LYS A 245 12.56 10.75 -6.39
N ASP A 246 11.67 10.91 -5.39
CA ASP A 246 10.38 10.23 -5.35
C ASP A 246 9.44 10.77 -6.43
N PRO A 247 8.98 9.94 -7.38
CA PRO A 247 8.06 10.38 -8.42
C PRO A 247 6.61 10.51 -7.93
N MET A 248 6.26 9.95 -6.77
CA MET A 248 4.90 9.94 -6.23
C MET A 248 4.67 11.05 -5.21
N PHE A 249 5.54 11.16 -4.21
CA PHE A 249 5.40 12.09 -3.09
C PHE A 249 6.47 13.17 -3.05
N GLY A 250 7.37 13.20 -4.03
CA GLY A 250 8.43 14.19 -4.09
C GLY A 250 7.95 15.58 -4.48
N TYR A 251 8.78 16.59 -4.16
CA TYR A 251 8.56 18.00 -4.48
C TYR A 251 8.44 18.24 -6.00
N ARG A 252 7.58 19.19 -6.35
CA ARG A 252 7.25 19.53 -7.73
C ARG A 252 7.41 21.03 -7.95
N GLU A 253 8.45 21.43 -8.65
CA GLU A 253 8.83 22.83 -8.89
C GLU A 253 7.75 23.71 -9.55
N SER A 254 6.64 23.12 -10.00
CA SER A 254 5.65 23.82 -10.84
C SER A 254 4.36 24.19 -10.12
N VAL A 255 4.26 23.95 -8.81
CA VAL A 255 3.06 24.25 -8.05
C VAL A 255 3.38 25.29 -6.97
N ASP A 256 2.82 26.49 -7.12
CA ASP A 256 2.90 27.58 -6.13
C ASP A 256 2.22 27.25 -4.77
N LYS A 257 1.75 26.03 -4.62
CA LYS A 257 1.27 25.45 -3.36
C LYS A 257 1.75 24.01 -3.29
N GLU A 258 2.65 23.79 -2.36
CA GLU A 258 2.98 22.49 -1.81
C GLU A 258 1.68 21.73 -1.53
N LEU A 259 1.55 20.50 -2.07
CA LEU A 259 0.70 19.53 -1.42
C LEU A 259 1.48 19.19 -0.15
N ASP A 260 1.15 19.89 0.89
CA ASP A 260 1.79 19.67 2.16
C ASP A 260 1.42 18.26 2.59
N VAL A 261 2.43 17.39 2.73
CA VAL A 261 2.22 16.05 3.33
C VAL A 261 1.52 16.23 4.66
N GLU A 262 1.79 17.35 5.36
CA GLU A 262 1.12 17.76 6.58
C GLU A 262 -0.40 17.93 6.41
N ASP A 263 -0.88 18.50 5.30
CA ASP A 263 -2.31 18.60 5.03
C ASP A 263 -2.98 17.22 4.89
N ILE A 264 -2.32 16.28 4.21
CA ILE A 264 -2.82 14.89 4.08
C ILE A 264 -2.81 14.19 5.42
N VAL A 265 -1.73 14.33 6.19
CA VAL A 265 -1.60 13.78 7.54
C VAL A 265 -2.73 14.28 8.43
N ARG A 266 -2.98 15.60 8.45
CA ARG A 266 -4.01 16.21 9.30
C ARG A 266 -5.44 15.80 8.94
N ILE A 267 -5.70 15.44 7.68
CA ILE A 267 -6.99 14.86 7.28
C ILE A 267 -7.27 13.55 8.04
N TYR A 268 -6.25 12.71 8.24
CA TYR A 268 -6.38 11.45 8.99
C TYR A 268 -6.15 11.62 10.48
N ALA A 269 -5.06 12.28 10.87
CA ALA A 269 -4.67 12.42 12.27
C ALA A 269 -5.62 13.35 13.07
N GLY A 270 -6.30 14.29 12.40
CA GLY A 270 -7.06 15.33 13.10
C GLY A 270 -6.15 16.13 14.04
N ASP A 271 -6.57 16.24 15.30
CA ASP A 271 -5.83 16.96 16.36
C ASP A 271 -4.87 16.04 17.15
N ALA A 272 -4.67 14.78 16.73
CA ALA A 272 -3.78 13.86 17.43
C ALA A 272 -2.34 14.32 17.42
N ASP A 273 -1.58 13.95 18.43
CA ASP A 273 -0.12 14.15 18.48
C ASP A 273 0.53 13.26 17.41
N LEU A 274 1.23 13.88 16.46
CA LEU A 274 1.88 13.17 15.38
C LEU A 274 3.06 12.29 15.83
N HIS A 275 3.55 12.50 17.06
CA HIS A 275 4.57 11.67 17.70
C HIS A 275 3.97 10.56 18.57
N ASP A 276 2.64 10.44 18.64
CA ASP A 276 2.01 9.32 19.34
C ASP A 276 2.45 8.01 18.66
N PRO A 277 3.09 7.07 19.39
CA PRO A 277 3.49 5.78 18.83
C PRO A 277 2.35 4.96 18.21
N LYS A 278 1.09 5.25 18.57
CA LYS A 278 -0.09 4.62 17.99
C LYS A 278 -0.55 5.24 16.66
N LEU A 279 0.06 6.33 16.24
CA LEU A 279 -0.18 7.01 14.97
C LEU A 279 1.07 6.94 14.10
N SER A 280 2.23 7.09 14.72
CA SER A 280 3.54 7.06 14.06
C SER A 280 4.41 5.97 14.71
N PRO A 281 4.33 4.73 14.25
CA PRO A 281 5.02 3.59 14.86
C PRO A 281 6.54 3.72 14.88
N MET A 282 7.12 4.63 14.12
CA MET A 282 8.55 4.96 14.22
C MET A 282 8.95 5.37 15.64
N TYR A 283 8.05 5.97 16.41
CA TYR A 283 8.30 6.39 17.80
C TYR A 283 8.06 5.28 18.85
N ALA A 284 7.51 4.12 18.43
CA ALA A 284 7.27 3.00 19.33
C ALA A 284 8.55 2.27 19.76
N GLU A 285 8.45 1.45 20.83
CA GLU A 285 9.41 0.43 21.19
C GLU A 285 8.96 -0.92 20.63
N PHE A 286 9.93 -1.78 20.23
CA PHE A 286 9.62 -3.02 19.51
C PHE A 286 9.96 -4.30 20.28
N ASP A 287 10.25 -4.21 21.59
CA ASP A 287 10.50 -5.40 22.41
C ASP A 287 9.32 -6.38 22.31
N GLY A 288 9.61 -7.64 22.02
CA GLY A 288 8.61 -8.69 21.92
C GLY A 288 7.73 -8.63 20.65
N PHE A 289 8.14 -7.88 19.62
CA PHE A 289 7.47 -7.87 18.33
C PHE A 289 7.70 -9.18 17.56
N CYS A 290 6.85 -9.52 16.59
CA CYS A 290 6.99 -10.74 15.78
C CYS A 290 8.06 -10.57 14.69
N PRO A 291 8.56 -11.68 14.09
CA PRO A 291 9.44 -11.63 12.91
C PRO A 291 8.87 -10.74 11.82
N THR A 292 9.70 -9.89 11.20
CA THR A 292 9.21 -8.85 10.27
C THR A 292 10.12 -8.68 9.06
N LEU A 293 9.52 -8.68 7.86
CA LEU A 293 10.16 -8.23 6.63
C LEU A 293 9.71 -6.79 6.33
N ILE A 294 10.67 -5.90 6.13
CA ILE A 294 10.45 -4.52 5.68
C ILE A 294 11.08 -4.36 4.30
N GLN A 295 10.29 -4.00 3.29
CA GLN A 295 10.78 -3.66 1.96
C GLN A 295 10.60 -2.17 1.69
N VAL A 296 11.62 -1.50 1.20
CA VAL A 296 11.58 -0.06 0.91
C VAL A 296 12.43 0.29 -0.31
N GLY A 297 11.99 1.27 -1.09
CA GLY A 297 12.77 1.83 -2.19
C GLY A 297 13.69 2.96 -1.71
N THR A 298 14.95 2.99 -2.17
CA THR A 298 15.91 4.00 -1.70
C THR A 298 15.62 5.42 -2.23
N ALA A 299 14.70 5.56 -3.20
CA ALA A 299 14.28 6.87 -3.74
C ALA A 299 13.01 7.43 -3.09
N GLU A 300 12.40 6.72 -2.12
CA GLU A 300 11.17 7.15 -1.45
C GLU A 300 11.41 8.25 -0.41
N VAL A 301 10.44 9.12 -0.21
CA VAL A 301 10.41 10.02 0.95
C VAL A 301 10.21 9.27 2.27
N LEU A 302 9.63 8.07 2.26
CA LEU A 302 9.42 7.21 3.43
C LEU A 302 10.62 6.27 3.72
N TYR A 303 11.76 6.49 3.07
CA TYR A 303 12.92 5.61 3.19
C TYR A 303 13.52 5.60 4.61
N SER A 304 13.84 6.79 5.17
CA SER A 304 14.55 6.88 6.45
C SER A 304 13.73 6.36 7.63
N GLU A 305 12.42 6.51 7.62
CA GLU A 305 11.56 5.98 8.69
C GLU A 305 11.53 4.46 8.68
N SER A 306 11.55 3.83 7.50
CA SER A 306 11.67 2.37 7.37
C SER A 306 12.99 1.87 7.95
N LEU A 307 14.10 2.58 7.69
CA LEU A 307 15.40 2.27 8.30
C LEU A 307 15.36 2.41 9.83
N THR A 308 14.74 3.48 10.33
CA THR A 308 14.62 3.75 11.77
C THR A 308 13.81 2.64 12.46
N VAL A 309 12.69 2.21 11.86
CA VAL A 309 11.89 1.10 12.39
C VAL A 309 12.71 -0.19 12.43
N ALA A 310 13.39 -0.54 11.34
CA ALA A 310 14.24 -1.73 11.29
C ALA A 310 15.35 -1.70 12.34
N GLU A 311 16.07 -0.57 12.48
CA GLU A 311 17.12 -0.40 13.48
C GLU A 311 16.58 -0.56 14.91
N LYS A 312 15.40 -0.01 15.20
CA LYS A 312 14.75 -0.18 16.52
C LYS A 312 14.34 -1.62 16.77
N MET A 313 13.81 -2.32 15.75
CA MET A 313 13.51 -3.74 15.84
C MET A 313 14.75 -4.60 16.10
N GLU A 314 15.85 -4.35 15.39
CA GLU A 314 17.13 -5.03 15.62
C GLU A 314 17.65 -4.81 17.05
N LYS A 315 17.61 -3.58 17.55
CA LYS A 315 18.04 -3.24 18.93
C LYS A 315 17.16 -3.93 19.98
N ALA A 316 15.88 -4.12 19.68
CA ALA A 316 14.95 -4.84 20.54
C ALA A 316 15.08 -6.39 20.42
N GLY A 317 15.96 -6.89 19.56
CA GLY A 317 16.18 -8.33 19.36
C GLY A 317 15.09 -9.02 18.54
N VAL A 318 14.33 -8.26 17.77
CA VAL A 318 13.34 -8.78 16.82
C VAL A 318 14.07 -9.39 15.63
N ASP A 319 13.60 -10.52 15.13
CA ASP A 319 14.03 -11.08 13.85
C ASP A 319 13.47 -10.22 12.71
N VAL A 320 14.27 -9.25 12.27
CA VAL A 320 13.88 -8.30 11.22
C VAL A 320 14.78 -8.44 10.00
N THR A 321 14.14 -8.49 8.84
CA THR A 321 14.80 -8.39 7.53
C THR A 321 14.41 -7.07 6.88
N LEU A 322 15.39 -6.19 6.63
CA LEU A 322 15.20 -4.97 5.84
C LEU A 322 15.79 -5.18 4.45
N THR A 323 14.97 -5.04 3.40
CA THR A 323 15.43 -5.10 2.02
C THR A 323 15.23 -3.75 1.34
N GLU A 324 16.35 -3.16 0.94
CA GLU A 324 16.42 -1.89 0.26
C GLU A 324 16.50 -2.10 -1.26
N TYR A 325 15.54 -1.55 -2.00
CA TYR A 325 15.50 -1.64 -3.45
C TYR A 325 16.05 -0.36 -4.08
N SER A 326 17.27 -0.46 -4.64
CA SER A 326 18.01 0.69 -5.17
C SER A 326 17.20 1.46 -6.24
N GLY A 327 17.06 2.79 -6.02
CA GLY A 327 16.38 3.71 -6.94
C GLY A 327 14.86 3.51 -7.09
N MET A 328 14.28 2.53 -6.40
CA MET A 328 12.83 2.30 -6.43
C MET A 328 12.09 3.34 -5.60
N TRP A 329 10.84 3.57 -5.98
CA TRP A 329 9.95 4.58 -5.42
C TRP A 329 8.85 3.93 -4.55
N HIS A 330 8.04 4.76 -3.93
CA HIS A 330 7.00 4.35 -2.99
C HIS A 330 6.07 3.29 -3.57
N VAL A 331 5.98 2.17 -2.85
CA VAL A 331 5.17 0.99 -3.16
C VAL A 331 5.33 0.53 -4.62
N PHE A 332 6.56 0.49 -5.12
CA PHE A 332 6.87 0.01 -6.48
C PHE A 332 6.37 -1.42 -6.73
N GLN A 333 6.17 -2.21 -5.69
CA GLN A 333 5.58 -3.55 -5.71
C GLN A 333 4.19 -3.57 -6.37
N LEU A 334 3.42 -2.46 -6.34
CA LEU A 334 2.12 -2.37 -7.02
C LEU A 334 2.21 -2.55 -8.53
N PHE A 335 3.37 -2.29 -9.12
CA PHE A 335 3.62 -2.47 -10.55
C PHE A 335 3.94 -3.93 -10.91
N GLY A 336 4.20 -4.79 -9.91
CA GLY A 336 4.34 -6.24 -10.07
C GLY A 336 5.27 -6.63 -11.22
N ASN A 337 4.80 -7.50 -12.10
CA ASN A 337 5.58 -8.06 -13.21
C ASN A 337 5.93 -7.04 -14.32
N LEU A 338 5.47 -5.79 -14.24
CA LEU A 338 5.93 -4.74 -15.15
C LEU A 338 7.38 -4.36 -14.89
N LEU A 339 7.85 -4.55 -13.64
CA LEU A 339 9.17 -4.21 -13.15
C LEU A 339 9.91 -5.46 -12.68
N PRO A 340 11.14 -5.72 -13.13
CA PRO A 340 11.95 -6.83 -12.61
C PRO A 340 12.15 -6.72 -11.09
N GLU A 341 12.37 -5.51 -10.56
CA GLU A 341 12.53 -5.23 -9.13
C GLU A 341 11.21 -5.47 -8.38
N GLY A 342 10.08 -5.14 -9.00
CA GLY A 342 8.76 -5.43 -8.44
C GLY A 342 8.46 -6.93 -8.37
N GLU A 343 8.88 -7.70 -9.37
CA GLU A 343 8.76 -9.16 -9.37
C GLU A 343 9.66 -9.77 -8.28
N ALA A 344 10.92 -9.33 -8.20
CA ALA A 344 11.86 -9.79 -7.16
C ALA A 344 11.34 -9.49 -5.74
N ALA A 345 10.78 -8.30 -5.50
CA ALA A 345 10.21 -7.96 -4.22
C ALA A 345 9.01 -8.84 -3.85
N TRP A 346 8.17 -9.17 -4.83
CA TRP A 346 7.08 -10.11 -4.60
C TRP A 346 7.54 -11.55 -4.35
N ASP A 347 8.59 -12.01 -5.04
CA ASP A 347 9.14 -13.35 -4.83
C ASP A 347 9.75 -13.46 -3.43
N GLU A 348 10.48 -12.43 -2.97
CA GLU A 348 11.01 -12.35 -1.61
C GLU A 348 9.89 -12.34 -0.57
N ALA A 349 8.91 -11.44 -0.71
CA ALA A 349 7.79 -11.34 0.23
C ALA A 349 6.95 -12.62 0.26
N GLY A 350 6.73 -13.25 -0.90
CA GLY A 350 6.03 -14.52 -1.02
C GLY A 350 6.78 -15.68 -0.37
N ALA A 351 8.10 -15.76 -0.56
CA ALA A 351 8.95 -16.76 0.08
C ALA A 351 8.97 -16.59 1.60
N TYR A 352 9.14 -15.36 2.08
CA TYR A 352 9.07 -15.02 3.50
C TYR A 352 7.73 -15.41 4.12
N ALA A 353 6.61 -15.06 3.45
CA ALA A 353 5.29 -15.43 3.92
C ALA A 353 5.09 -16.95 3.98
N ALA A 354 5.54 -17.68 2.96
CA ALA A 354 5.45 -19.14 2.95
C ALA A 354 6.28 -19.80 4.05
N GLU A 355 7.50 -19.32 4.27
CA GLU A 355 8.39 -19.83 5.32
C GLU A 355 7.76 -19.70 6.72
N HIS A 356 7.26 -18.52 7.08
CA HIS A 356 6.71 -18.29 8.41
C HIS A 356 5.31 -18.85 8.62
N LEU A 357 4.51 -18.93 7.56
CA LEU A 357 3.13 -19.36 7.66
C LEU A 357 2.97 -20.89 7.53
N LEU A 358 3.82 -21.54 6.76
CA LEU A 358 3.71 -22.97 6.46
C LEU A 358 4.72 -23.83 7.23
N GLY A 359 5.80 -23.24 7.77
CA GLY A 359 6.85 -23.90 8.55
C GLY A 359 7.92 -24.47 7.66
#